data_70a162fa25b2e154ce6bfc5cfc92ae15
#
_entry.id   70a162fa25b2e154ce6bfc5cfc92ae15
#
_cell.length_a   1.000
_cell.length_b   1.000
_cell.length_c   1.000
_cell.angle_alpha   90.00
_cell.angle_beta   90.00
_cell.angle_gamma   90.00
#
_symmetry.space_group_name_H-M   'P 1'
#
loop_
_entity.id
_entity.type
_entity.pdbx_description
1 polymer ?
#
loop_
_entity_poly.entity_id
_entity_poly.type
_entity_poly.pdbx_seq_one_letter_code
_entity_poly.pdbx_strand_id
1 'polypeptide(L)'
;KTGAGHDAHQTNTEHSATESHEGHEAHEGGHEAHAESEHESGHSADAAHEEHSNVDNEAFGPRIEYHAQEKPWTTKIWSNLLVAGYYFTMISLCALFWYAIQYAANAGWSVTIKRVPEAMLTFIPIAFVVVLIALIFGKDNIYHWAHYEHMGLKPGDTGYDKVLDGKSGFLNTKMLFIFPTVLIIWWYFLGNKLRSLSIQEDNGPKGDTSFFKKSIRFSAAFLVTFGFLISILAWLFMMSVDAHWYSTIFGVYNFATHWVSSIAFIAVFVIYLKSQGHLGLVNKEHQHDLGKFMFAFTVFWAYIWLFQYLLIWY
;
A
#
# COMPACT_ATOMS: atom_id res chain seq x y z
N LYS A 1 40.26 -55.70 9.30
CA LYS A 1 40.07 -56.02 10.74
C LYS A 1 38.78 -55.29 11.10
N THR A 2 37.68 -56.01 11.11
CA THR A 2 36.88 -56.51 12.23
C THR A 2 36.17 -55.37 12.94
N GLY A 3 34.87 -55.30 13.09
CA GLY A 3 33.81 -56.28 12.96
C GLY A 3 32.56 -55.68 13.66
N ALA A 4 31.46 -56.15 13.21
CA ALA A 4 30.26 -56.57 13.93
C ALA A 4 29.60 -55.51 14.87
N GLY A 5 28.30 -55.31 14.90
CA GLY A 5 27.12 -56.05 14.53
C GLY A 5 26.09 -55.84 15.62
N HIS A 6 24.84 -56.17 15.32
CA HIS A 6 23.66 -56.34 16.22
C HIS A 6 22.84 -55.08 16.55
N ASP A 7 21.57 -55.13 16.54
CA ASP A 7 20.44 -55.93 16.12
C ASP A 7 19.18 -55.16 16.55
N ALA A 8 18.21 -55.26 15.72
CA ALA A 8 16.79 -55.14 15.79
C ALA A 8 16.10 -55.23 17.19
N HIS A 9 15.08 -54.41 17.40
CA HIS A 9 13.83 -54.89 18.00
C HIS A 9 12.62 -54.11 17.43
N GLN A 10 11.84 -54.84 16.65
CA GLN A 10 10.43 -54.63 16.37
C GLN A 10 9.62 -54.93 17.62
N THR A 11 8.57 -54.20 17.89
CA THR A 11 7.32 -54.75 18.44
C THR A 11 6.12 -53.96 17.90
N ASN A 12 5.36 -54.66 17.11
CA ASN A 12 3.94 -54.46 16.80
C ASN A 12 3.10 -54.52 18.10
N THR A 13 2.02 -53.76 18.12
CA THR A 13 0.74 -54.27 18.66
C THR A 13 -0.41 -53.51 17.96
N GLU A 14 -1.13 -54.27 17.15
CA GLU A 14 -2.50 -54.05 16.68
C GLU A 14 -3.46 -54.31 17.85
N HIS A 15 -4.59 -53.62 17.87
CA HIS A 15 -5.93 -54.07 18.27
C HIS A 15 -6.94 -53.06 17.69
N SER A 16 -7.67 -53.37 16.62
CA SER A 16 -8.86 -54.23 16.44
C SER A 16 -10.11 -53.68 17.18
N ALA A 17 -10.95 -53.06 16.39
CA ALA A 17 -12.36 -53.26 16.04
C ALA A 17 -13.36 -53.67 17.14
N THR A 18 -14.51 -53.06 17.14
CA THR A 18 -15.91 -53.58 17.06
C THR A 18 -16.90 -52.41 17.11
N GLU A 19 -17.65 -52.18 16.10
CA GLU A 19 -19.04 -52.53 15.68
C GLU A 19 -20.05 -52.66 16.83
N SER A 20 -21.17 -51.97 16.70
CA SER A 20 -22.57 -52.42 16.59
C SER A 20 -23.54 -51.28 16.88
N HIS A 21 -24.41 -51.03 15.97
CA HIS A 21 -25.79 -51.44 15.75
C HIS A 21 -26.88 -50.51 16.28
N GLU A 22 -27.74 -50.13 15.31
CA GLU A 22 -29.23 -50.15 15.26
C GLU A 22 -29.97 -49.13 16.11
N GLY A 23 -30.96 -48.44 15.69
CA GLY A 23 -31.88 -48.57 14.58
C GLY A 23 -33.21 -47.95 14.99
N HIS A 24 -34.13 -47.74 14.05
CA HIS A 24 -35.57 -47.46 14.21
C HIS A 24 -35.96 -45.99 14.47
N GLU A 25 -36.98 -45.46 13.92
CA GLU A 25 -37.96 -45.82 12.86
C GLU A 25 -38.74 -44.54 12.49
N ALA A 26 -39.30 -44.52 11.33
CA ALA A 26 -40.18 -43.53 10.75
C ALA A 26 -41.52 -43.43 11.47
N HIS A 27 -42.13 -42.27 11.46
CA HIS A 27 -43.60 -42.14 11.48
C HIS A 27 -44.08 -41.08 10.52
N GLU A 28 -44.80 -41.52 9.51
CA GLU A 28 -45.65 -40.77 8.61
C GLU A 28 -46.98 -40.39 9.31
N GLY A 29 -47.63 -39.38 8.77
CA GLY A 29 -49.02 -39.03 8.90
C GLY A 29 -49.18 -37.54 9.21
N GLY A 30 -49.77 -36.69 8.44
CA GLY A 30 -50.85 -36.74 7.46
C GLY A 30 -51.84 -35.63 7.79
N HIS A 31 -52.11 -34.73 6.78
CA HIS A 31 -53.32 -33.87 6.64
C HIS A 31 -53.66 -32.91 7.78
N GLU A 32 -53.92 -31.63 7.54
CA GLU A 32 -54.96 -31.02 6.76
C GLU A 32 -54.75 -29.49 6.65
N ALA A 33 -55.29 -28.94 5.59
CA ALA A 33 -55.36 -27.53 5.27
C ALA A 33 -56.27 -26.76 6.22
N HIS A 34 -55.93 -25.55 6.58
CA HIS A 34 -56.87 -24.48 6.81
C HIS A 34 -56.27 -23.12 6.36
N ALA A 35 -57.14 -22.42 5.64
CA ALA A 35 -56.91 -21.13 5.00
C ALA A 35 -56.95 -19.97 5.99
N GLU A 36 -56.30 -18.88 5.49
CA GLU A 36 -56.60 -17.48 5.78
C GLU A 36 -56.48 -16.94 7.22
N SER A 37 -55.42 -16.14 7.42
CA SER A 37 -55.60 -14.77 7.91
C SER A 37 -54.34 -13.95 7.60
N GLU A 38 -54.51 -12.99 6.71
CA GLU A 38 -53.65 -11.82 6.57
C GLU A 38 -53.55 -11.12 7.93
N HIS A 39 -52.32 -10.97 8.44
CA HIS A 39 -51.98 -9.94 9.41
C HIS A 39 -50.61 -9.38 9.13
N GLU A 40 -50.63 -8.10 8.79
CA GLU A 40 -49.51 -7.17 8.73
C GLU A 40 -48.45 -7.43 9.80
N SER A 41 -47.25 -7.69 9.39
CA SER A 41 -46.02 -7.49 10.19
C SER A 41 -44.86 -6.95 9.31
N GLY A 42 -45.22 -5.81 8.64
CA GLY A 42 -44.27 -5.07 7.80
C GLY A 42 -43.58 -3.87 8.47
N HIS A 43 -43.65 -3.70 9.79
CA HIS A 43 -43.19 -2.46 10.43
C HIS A 43 -42.02 -2.59 11.42
N SER A 44 -41.41 -3.75 11.61
CA SER A 44 -40.31 -3.86 12.56
C SER A 44 -38.90 -3.93 11.93
N ALA A 45 -38.80 -4.19 10.63
CA ALA A 45 -37.50 -4.24 9.94
C ALA A 45 -37.02 -2.85 9.48
N ASP A 46 -37.98 -1.98 9.07
CA ASP A 46 -37.62 -0.62 8.63
C ASP A 46 -37.24 0.29 9.82
N ALA A 47 -37.87 0.12 10.98
CA ALA A 47 -37.53 0.88 12.18
C ALA A 47 -36.13 0.53 12.74
N ALA A 48 -35.71 -0.74 12.64
CA ALA A 48 -34.36 -1.15 13.05
C ALA A 48 -33.29 -0.66 12.08
N HIS A 49 -33.61 -0.51 10.79
CA HIS A 49 -32.69 0.06 9.79
C HIS A 49 -32.59 1.59 9.91
N GLU A 50 -33.66 2.28 10.29
CA GLU A 50 -33.61 3.73 10.56
C GLU A 50 -32.92 4.05 11.88
N GLU A 51 -33.02 3.22 12.92
CA GLU A 51 -32.31 3.42 14.19
C GLU A 51 -30.79 3.20 14.04
N HIS A 52 -30.35 2.22 13.24
CA HIS A 52 -28.92 2.04 12.94
C HIS A 52 -28.35 3.17 12.07
N SER A 53 -29.13 3.73 11.15
CA SER A 53 -28.69 4.86 10.34
C SER A 53 -28.59 6.17 11.14
N ASN A 54 -29.42 6.34 12.17
CA ASN A 54 -29.39 7.53 13.03
C ASN A 54 -28.22 7.51 14.03
N VAL A 55 -27.85 6.34 14.57
CA VAL A 55 -26.69 6.22 15.49
C VAL A 55 -25.38 6.55 14.77
N ASP A 56 -25.23 6.11 13.51
CA ASP A 56 -24.07 6.43 12.70
C ASP A 56 -23.98 7.92 12.32
N ASN A 57 -25.12 8.59 12.16
CA ASN A 57 -25.19 10.01 11.84
C ASN A 57 -24.87 10.92 13.04
N GLU A 58 -25.21 10.52 14.26
CA GLU A 58 -24.87 11.29 15.46
C GLU A 58 -23.39 11.16 15.85
N ALA A 59 -22.76 10.00 15.61
CA ALA A 59 -21.37 9.75 15.93
C ALA A 59 -20.38 10.45 14.99
N PHE A 60 -20.76 10.68 13.72
CA PHE A 60 -19.87 11.25 12.69
C PHE A 60 -20.34 12.61 12.14
N GLY A 61 -21.39 13.21 12.72
CA GLY A 61 -22.01 14.42 12.19
C GLY A 61 -22.86 14.13 10.95
N PRO A 62 -23.74 15.07 10.53
CA PRO A 62 -24.60 14.86 9.37
C PRO A 62 -23.70 14.58 8.16
N ARG A 63 -23.76 13.37 7.62
CA ARG A 63 -23.27 13.12 6.27
C ARG A 63 -24.07 14.05 5.39
N ILE A 64 -23.44 15.10 4.89
CA ILE A 64 -24.04 15.89 3.83
C ILE A 64 -24.28 14.88 2.72
N GLU A 65 -25.55 14.50 2.49
CA GLU A 65 -25.93 13.72 1.32
C GLU A 65 -25.52 14.54 0.12
N TYR A 66 -24.27 14.32 -0.32
CA TYR A 66 -23.92 14.70 -1.65
C TYR A 66 -24.81 13.88 -2.56
N HIS A 67 -25.94 14.49 -2.94
CA HIS A 67 -26.68 13.99 -4.07
C HIS A 67 -25.65 13.55 -5.09
N ALA A 68 -25.72 12.30 -5.48
CA ALA A 68 -24.85 11.71 -6.48
C ALA A 68 -25.13 12.42 -7.81
N GLN A 69 -24.74 13.71 -7.89
CA GLN A 69 -24.57 14.38 -9.16
C GLN A 69 -23.57 13.51 -9.88
N GLU A 70 -23.99 12.95 -10.99
CA GLU A 70 -23.11 12.17 -11.84
C GLU A 70 -21.84 13.00 -12.02
N LYS A 71 -20.75 12.58 -11.34
CA LYS A 71 -19.50 13.31 -11.43
C LYS A 71 -19.11 13.36 -12.89
N PRO A 72 -18.85 14.54 -13.45
CA PRO A 72 -18.59 14.66 -14.87
C PRO A 72 -17.45 13.72 -15.27
N TRP A 73 -17.52 13.16 -16.48
CA TRP A 73 -16.48 12.24 -17.01
C TRP A 73 -15.05 12.79 -16.83
N THR A 74 -14.89 14.11 -16.80
CA THR A 74 -13.63 14.82 -16.50
C THR A 74 -13.06 14.46 -15.14
N THR A 75 -13.89 14.28 -14.10
CA THR A 75 -13.45 13.85 -12.76
C THR A 75 -12.81 12.46 -12.81
N LYS A 76 -13.38 11.54 -13.60
CA LYS A 76 -12.82 10.19 -13.77
C LYS A 76 -11.42 10.24 -14.42
N ILE A 77 -11.23 11.13 -15.39
CA ILE A 77 -9.92 11.30 -16.03
C ILE A 77 -8.88 11.82 -15.04
N TRP A 78 -9.21 12.89 -14.30
CA TRP A 78 -8.27 13.48 -13.35
C TRP A 78 -7.94 12.54 -12.20
N SER A 79 -8.92 11.80 -11.70
CA SER A 79 -8.72 10.77 -10.66
C SER A 79 -7.80 9.65 -11.15
N ASN A 80 -8.04 9.12 -12.35
CA ASN A 80 -7.19 8.08 -12.92
C ASN A 80 -5.77 8.57 -13.19
N LEU A 81 -5.63 9.82 -13.66
CA LEU A 81 -4.32 10.44 -13.90
C LEU A 81 -3.56 10.64 -12.59
N LEU A 82 -4.24 11.08 -11.53
CA LEU A 82 -3.67 11.21 -10.19
C LEU A 82 -3.18 9.86 -9.66
N VAL A 83 -4.04 8.83 -9.73
CA VAL A 83 -3.69 7.48 -9.25
C VAL A 83 -2.52 6.91 -10.03
N ALA A 84 -2.52 7.02 -11.37
CA ALA A 84 -1.43 6.54 -12.19
C ALA A 84 -0.12 7.30 -11.93
N GLY A 85 -0.15 8.63 -11.90
CA GLY A 85 1.02 9.47 -11.62
C GLY A 85 1.59 9.20 -10.22
N TYR A 86 0.72 9.09 -9.23
CA TYR A 86 1.11 8.74 -7.87
C TYR A 86 1.74 7.35 -7.80
N TYR A 87 1.12 6.33 -8.42
CA TYR A 87 1.62 4.96 -8.46
C TYR A 87 3.03 4.88 -9.02
N PHE A 88 3.27 5.50 -10.17
CA PHE A 88 4.61 5.49 -10.78
C PHE A 88 5.63 6.33 -10.00
N THR A 89 5.21 7.42 -9.38
CA THR A 89 6.08 8.20 -8.47
C THR A 89 6.51 7.34 -7.29
N MET A 90 5.56 6.65 -6.66
CA MET A 90 5.82 5.80 -5.50
C MET A 90 6.68 4.58 -5.83
N ILE A 91 6.45 3.92 -6.97
CA ILE A 91 7.31 2.80 -7.41
C ILE A 91 8.75 3.28 -7.60
N SER A 92 8.95 4.44 -8.23
CA SER A 92 10.28 4.98 -8.46
C SER A 92 10.98 5.40 -7.16
N LEU A 93 10.23 5.95 -6.19
CA LEU A 93 10.73 6.25 -4.85
C LEU A 93 11.05 4.97 -4.06
N CYS A 94 10.24 3.93 -4.19
CA CYS A 94 10.52 2.63 -3.58
C CYS A 94 11.74 1.94 -4.23
N ALA A 95 11.99 2.14 -5.53
CA ALA A 95 13.21 1.70 -6.17
C ALA A 95 14.45 2.42 -5.59
N LEU A 96 14.33 3.74 -5.33
CA LEU A 96 15.38 4.48 -4.62
C LEU A 96 15.54 3.98 -3.18
N PHE A 97 14.45 3.64 -2.49
CA PHE A 97 14.50 3.04 -1.16
C PHE A 97 15.22 1.68 -1.18
N TRP A 98 14.92 0.81 -2.17
CA TRP A 98 15.65 -0.43 -2.36
C TRP A 98 17.13 -0.18 -2.56
N TYR A 99 17.49 0.77 -3.41
CA TYR A 99 18.87 1.14 -3.69
C TYR A 99 19.59 1.67 -2.45
N ALA A 100 18.97 2.56 -1.69
CA ALA A 100 19.55 3.14 -0.48
C ALA A 100 19.72 2.10 0.65
N ILE A 101 18.78 1.19 0.84
CA ILE A 101 18.88 0.16 1.88
C ILE A 101 20.03 -0.81 1.61
N GLN A 102 20.35 -1.10 0.33
CA GLN A 102 21.48 -1.96 -0.02
C GLN A 102 22.83 -1.34 0.40
N TYR A 103 23.01 -0.03 0.24
CA TYR A 103 24.20 0.67 0.74
C TYR A 103 24.24 0.70 2.27
N ALA A 104 23.12 0.99 2.92
CA ALA A 104 23.05 1.01 4.38
C ALA A 104 23.30 -0.37 5.02
N ALA A 105 22.84 -1.43 4.37
CA ALA A 105 23.06 -2.82 4.79
C ALA A 105 24.41 -3.42 4.35
N ASN A 106 25.23 -2.66 3.62
CA ASN A 106 26.49 -3.17 3.03
C ASN A 106 26.29 -4.45 2.18
N ALA A 107 25.20 -4.53 1.44
CA ALA A 107 24.80 -5.71 0.68
C ALA A 107 25.57 -5.82 -0.64
N GLY A 108 26.61 -6.65 -0.67
CA GLY A 108 27.48 -6.81 -1.84
C GLY A 108 26.81 -7.50 -3.04
N TRP A 109 25.81 -8.36 -2.82
CA TRP A 109 25.15 -9.11 -3.89
C TRP A 109 24.35 -8.21 -4.85
N SER A 110 23.83 -7.11 -4.34
CA SER A 110 22.97 -6.17 -5.09
C SER A 110 23.74 -5.29 -6.09
N VAL A 111 25.07 -5.24 -5.99
CA VAL A 111 25.93 -4.40 -6.85
C VAL A 111 25.73 -4.73 -8.33
N THR A 112 25.47 -6.01 -8.66
CA THR A 112 25.25 -6.46 -10.05
C THR A 112 23.98 -5.92 -10.68
N ILE A 113 22.98 -5.58 -9.86
CA ILE A 113 21.66 -5.09 -10.30
C ILE A 113 21.40 -3.62 -9.96
N LYS A 114 22.36 -2.93 -9.30
CA LYS A 114 22.21 -1.53 -8.82
C LYS A 114 21.80 -0.54 -9.89
N ARG A 115 22.17 -0.80 -11.15
CA ARG A 115 21.87 0.10 -12.30
C ARG A 115 20.41 0.17 -12.66
N VAL A 116 19.63 -0.87 -12.35
CA VAL A 116 18.19 -0.90 -12.64
C VAL A 116 17.43 0.11 -11.76
N PRO A 117 17.50 0.07 -10.41
CA PRO A 117 16.86 1.08 -9.57
C PRO A 117 17.45 2.50 -9.79
N GLU A 118 18.73 2.65 -10.13
CA GLU A 118 19.30 3.94 -10.52
C GLU A 118 18.66 4.51 -11.81
N ALA A 119 18.29 3.65 -12.74
CA ALA A 119 17.54 4.09 -13.93
C ALA A 119 16.10 4.48 -13.59
N MET A 120 15.42 3.70 -12.73
CA MET A 120 14.05 4.02 -12.29
C MET A 120 13.96 5.35 -11.54
N LEU A 121 15.00 5.76 -10.81
CA LEU A 121 15.10 7.06 -10.16
C LEU A 121 14.88 8.23 -11.14
N THR A 122 15.35 8.13 -12.36
CA THR A 122 15.22 9.21 -13.36
C THR A 122 13.78 9.48 -13.78
N PHE A 123 12.87 8.54 -13.50
CA PHE A 123 11.45 8.68 -13.82
C PHE A 123 10.66 9.47 -12.76
N ILE A 124 11.19 9.65 -11.54
CA ILE A 124 10.50 10.38 -10.45
C ILE A 124 9.96 11.75 -10.90
N PRO A 125 10.77 12.66 -11.50
CA PRO A 125 10.26 13.98 -11.87
C PRO A 125 9.18 13.91 -12.94
N ILE A 126 9.26 12.97 -13.88
CA ILE A 126 8.26 12.81 -14.95
C ILE A 126 6.93 12.38 -14.34
N ALA A 127 6.94 11.33 -13.50
CA ALA A 127 5.74 10.82 -12.85
C ALA A 127 5.12 11.86 -11.91
N PHE A 128 5.95 12.62 -11.18
CA PHE A 128 5.46 13.65 -10.27
C PHE A 128 4.86 14.87 -11.00
N VAL A 129 5.39 15.25 -12.16
CA VAL A 129 4.76 16.27 -13.00
C VAL A 129 3.35 15.86 -13.42
N VAL A 130 3.13 14.58 -13.72
CA VAL A 130 1.78 14.06 -14.02
C VAL A 130 0.85 14.22 -12.80
N VAL A 131 1.35 13.95 -11.58
CA VAL A 131 0.58 14.20 -10.34
C VAL A 131 0.23 15.67 -10.20
N LEU A 132 1.19 16.58 -10.41
CA LEU A 132 0.93 18.02 -10.33
C LEU A 132 -0.10 18.50 -11.35
N ILE A 133 -0.04 18.00 -12.59
CA ILE A 133 -1.05 18.30 -13.62
C ILE A 133 -2.43 17.83 -13.17
N ALA A 134 -2.54 16.59 -12.66
CA ALA A 134 -3.80 16.05 -12.16
C ALA A 134 -4.37 16.87 -10.99
N LEU A 135 -3.51 17.38 -10.11
CA LEU A 135 -3.91 18.23 -8.97
C LEU A 135 -4.33 19.62 -9.43
N ILE A 136 -3.58 20.26 -10.33
CA ILE A 136 -3.90 21.62 -10.80
C ILE A 136 -5.29 21.67 -11.43
N PHE A 137 -5.62 20.68 -12.24
CA PHE A 137 -6.88 20.67 -13.00
C PHE A 137 -7.99 19.86 -12.33
N GLY A 138 -7.66 18.97 -11.39
CA GLY A 138 -8.61 18.01 -10.83
C GLY A 138 -8.87 18.12 -9.33
N LYS A 139 -8.11 18.93 -8.56
CA LYS A 139 -8.21 18.92 -7.10
C LYS A 139 -9.62 19.16 -6.57
N ASP A 140 -10.32 20.15 -7.11
CA ASP A 140 -11.66 20.55 -6.65
C ASP A 140 -12.72 19.47 -6.96
N ASN A 141 -12.47 18.65 -7.99
CA ASN A 141 -13.33 17.54 -8.36
C ASN A 141 -13.01 16.25 -7.60
N ILE A 142 -11.76 16.08 -7.15
CA ILE A 142 -11.28 14.87 -6.48
C ILE A 142 -11.46 14.99 -4.97
N TYR A 143 -11.03 16.14 -4.41
CA TYR A 143 -10.98 16.36 -2.97
C TYR A 143 -12.16 17.21 -2.49
N HIS A 144 -13.02 16.59 -1.72
CA HIS A 144 -14.17 17.25 -1.14
C HIS A 144 -13.81 18.42 -0.22
N TRP A 145 -12.76 18.24 0.58
CA TRP A 145 -12.29 19.28 1.51
C TRP A 145 -11.74 20.54 0.78
N ALA A 146 -11.27 20.41 -0.47
CA ALA A 146 -10.81 21.57 -1.24
C ALA A 146 -11.97 22.53 -1.57
N HIS A 147 -13.16 21.97 -1.79
CA HIS A 147 -14.37 22.77 -2.00
C HIS A 147 -14.82 23.47 -0.69
N TYR A 148 -14.73 22.72 0.43
CA TYR A 148 -15.03 23.27 1.76
C TYR A 148 -14.06 24.40 2.14
N GLU A 149 -12.76 24.29 1.82
CA GLU A 149 -11.76 25.36 2.03
C GLU A 149 -12.18 26.68 1.34
N HIS A 150 -12.76 26.61 0.14
CA HIS A 150 -13.22 27.79 -0.59
C HIS A 150 -14.48 28.45 0.02
N MET A 151 -15.35 27.68 0.66
CA MET A 151 -16.56 28.20 1.26
C MET A 151 -16.30 29.01 2.54
N GLY A 152 -15.20 28.75 3.26
CA GLY A 152 -14.82 29.49 4.47
C GLY A 152 -15.87 29.48 5.59
N LEU A 153 -16.60 28.37 5.73
CA LEU A 153 -17.72 28.22 6.69
C LEU A 153 -17.22 28.34 8.14
N LYS A 154 -18.04 28.97 8.99
CA LYS A 154 -17.78 29.16 10.41
C LYS A 154 -18.74 28.34 11.27
N PRO A 155 -18.39 28.08 12.56
CA PRO A 155 -19.31 27.43 13.48
C PRO A 155 -20.64 28.20 13.57
N GLY A 156 -21.72 27.49 13.24
CA GLY A 156 -23.07 28.05 13.17
C GLY A 156 -23.64 28.25 11.76
N ASP A 157 -22.82 28.17 10.73
CA ASP A 157 -23.28 28.23 9.34
C ASP A 157 -23.89 26.91 8.89
N THR A 158 -24.88 26.97 8.00
CA THR A 158 -25.44 25.77 7.37
C THR A 158 -24.38 25.08 6.52
N GLY A 159 -24.13 23.79 6.81
CA GLY A 159 -23.08 23.00 6.13
C GLY A 159 -21.71 23.07 6.80
N TYR A 160 -21.59 23.66 8.01
CA TYR A 160 -20.35 23.62 8.78
C TYR A 160 -20.01 22.18 9.22
N ASP A 161 -18.79 21.75 8.91
CA ASP A 161 -18.27 20.44 9.28
C ASP A 161 -17.10 20.59 10.25
N LYS A 162 -17.32 20.19 11.50
CA LYS A 162 -16.34 20.26 12.59
C LYS A 162 -15.09 19.40 12.32
N VAL A 163 -15.23 18.28 11.59
CA VAL A 163 -14.12 17.36 11.29
C VAL A 163 -13.20 18.00 10.25
N LEU A 164 -13.77 18.59 9.21
CA LEU A 164 -13.00 19.29 8.18
C LEU A 164 -12.31 20.54 8.73
N ASP A 165 -13.00 21.31 9.55
CA ASP A 165 -12.43 22.49 10.22
C ASP A 165 -11.24 22.10 11.11
N GLY A 166 -11.38 21.05 11.92
CA GLY A 166 -10.28 20.53 12.76
C GLY A 166 -9.08 20.00 11.97
N LYS A 167 -9.26 19.61 10.70
CA LYS A 167 -8.20 19.15 9.79
C LYS A 167 -7.65 20.25 8.86
N SER A 168 -8.22 21.45 8.87
CA SER A 168 -7.86 22.55 7.95
C SER A 168 -6.38 22.93 8.00
N GLY A 169 -5.73 22.77 9.17
CA GLY A 169 -4.29 22.99 9.31
C GLY A 169 -3.41 22.02 8.50
N PHE A 170 -3.91 20.81 8.25
CA PHE A 170 -3.22 19.78 7.47
C PHE A 170 -3.79 19.63 6.06
N LEU A 171 -5.12 19.58 5.94
CA LEU A 171 -5.82 19.49 4.66
C LEU A 171 -6.10 20.91 4.13
N ASN A 172 -5.15 21.45 3.42
CA ASN A 172 -5.29 22.72 2.72
C ASN A 172 -4.51 22.71 1.41
N THR A 173 -4.91 23.53 0.49
CA THR A 173 -4.32 23.60 -0.86
C THR A 173 -2.81 23.86 -0.82
N LYS A 174 -2.34 24.71 0.11
CA LYS A 174 -0.90 25.01 0.24
C LYS A 174 -0.10 23.78 0.65
N MET A 175 -0.60 23.04 1.65
CA MET A 175 0.05 21.82 2.15
C MET A 175 0.07 20.74 1.07
N LEU A 176 -1.03 20.58 0.30
CA LEU A 176 -1.14 19.60 -0.78
C LEU A 176 -0.11 19.81 -1.90
N PHE A 177 0.23 21.07 -2.23
CA PHE A 177 1.18 21.37 -3.31
C PHE A 177 2.62 21.53 -2.81
N ILE A 178 2.82 22.31 -1.75
CA ILE A 178 4.18 22.71 -1.32
C ILE A 178 4.91 21.52 -0.68
N PHE A 179 4.28 20.87 0.28
CA PHE A 179 4.94 19.83 1.07
C PHE A 179 5.41 18.64 0.23
N PRO A 180 4.58 18.00 -0.60
CA PRO A 180 5.02 16.91 -1.47
C PRO A 180 6.08 17.36 -2.48
N THR A 181 5.95 18.56 -3.03
CA THR A 181 6.92 19.09 -4.00
C THR A 181 8.31 19.23 -3.37
N VAL A 182 8.39 19.81 -2.18
CA VAL A 182 9.66 19.96 -1.44
C VAL A 182 10.26 18.58 -1.12
N LEU A 183 9.44 17.63 -0.66
CA LEU A 183 9.90 16.27 -0.36
C LEU A 183 10.42 15.53 -1.59
N ILE A 184 9.68 15.57 -2.69
CA ILE A 184 10.09 14.89 -3.93
C ILE A 184 11.39 15.49 -4.48
N ILE A 185 11.53 16.81 -4.47
CA ILE A 185 12.77 17.49 -4.87
C ILE A 185 13.93 17.06 -3.96
N TRP A 186 13.71 17.01 -2.64
CA TRP A 186 14.71 16.58 -1.66
C TRP A 186 15.15 15.13 -1.90
N TRP A 187 14.22 14.21 -2.04
CA TRP A 187 14.52 12.80 -2.28
C TRP A 187 15.17 12.56 -3.65
N TYR A 188 14.71 13.28 -4.67
CA TYR A 188 15.32 13.22 -6.00
C TYR A 188 16.78 13.75 -5.96
N PHE A 189 17.04 14.84 -5.22
CA PHE A 189 18.38 15.35 -5.02
C PHE A 189 19.28 14.31 -4.35
N LEU A 190 18.84 13.70 -3.25
CA LEU A 190 19.58 12.64 -2.57
C LEU A 190 19.85 11.44 -3.48
N GLY A 191 18.85 11.02 -4.25
CA GLY A 191 18.98 9.93 -5.22
C GLY A 191 19.98 10.23 -6.33
N ASN A 192 19.96 11.44 -6.88
CA ASN A 192 20.96 11.87 -7.88
C ASN A 192 22.38 11.93 -7.29
N LYS A 193 22.51 12.34 -6.03
CA LYS A 193 23.82 12.29 -5.34
C LYS A 193 24.31 10.88 -5.19
N LEU A 194 23.46 9.94 -4.78
CA LEU A 194 23.77 8.52 -4.69
C LEU A 194 24.21 7.95 -6.04
N ARG A 195 23.45 8.23 -7.10
CA ARG A 195 23.79 7.83 -8.47
C ARG A 195 25.13 8.40 -8.93
N SER A 196 25.39 9.69 -8.68
CA SER A 196 26.64 10.34 -9.03
C SER A 196 27.82 9.71 -8.30
N LEU A 197 27.68 9.42 -7.00
CA LEU A 197 28.71 8.73 -6.22
C LEU A 197 28.96 7.30 -6.71
N SER A 198 27.91 6.57 -7.09
CA SER A 198 28.03 5.23 -7.68
C SER A 198 28.80 5.23 -9.02
N ILE A 199 28.55 6.23 -9.86
CA ILE A 199 29.30 6.39 -11.13
C ILE A 199 30.76 6.75 -10.86
N GLN A 200 31.03 7.62 -9.88
CA GLN A 200 32.39 7.99 -9.47
C GLN A 200 33.13 6.79 -8.86
N GLU A 201 32.47 5.95 -8.09
CA GLU A 201 33.01 4.71 -7.53
C GLU A 201 33.45 3.73 -8.65
N ASP A 202 32.61 3.56 -9.68
CA ASP A 202 32.92 2.67 -10.81
C ASP A 202 34.08 3.18 -11.66
N ASN A 203 34.31 4.49 -11.73
CA ASN A 203 35.38 5.13 -12.47
C ASN A 203 36.66 5.43 -11.61
N GLY A 204 36.54 5.21 -10.29
CA GLY A 204 37.59 5.53 -9.33
C GLY A 204 38.73 4.49 -9.26
N PRO A 205 39.77 4.77 -8.50
CA PRO A 205 40.85 3.82 -8.27
C PRO A 205 40.35 2.56 -7.57
N LYS A 206 40.82 1.39 -8.00
CA LYS A 206 40.47 0.12 -7.36
C LYS A 206 40.91 0.12 -5.90
N GLY A 207 39.96 -0.16 -4.98
CA GLY A 207 40.21 -0.21 -3.54
C GLY A 207 39.91 1.09 -2.78
N ASP A 208 39.52 2.18 -3.45
CA ASP A 208 39.05 3.39 -2.77
C ASP A 208 37.62 3.22 -2.27
N THR A 209 37.45 3.16 -0.96
CA THR A 209 36.16 3.05 -0.28
C THR A 209 35.52 4.40 0.11
N SER A 210 36.16 5.52 -0.29
CA SER A 210 35.69 6.86 0.11
C SER A 210 34.31 7.20 -0.45
N PHE A 211 34.07 6.83 -1.70
CA PHE A 211 32.78 7.02 -2.36
C PHE A 211 31.69 6.16 -1.72
N PHE A 212 31.99 4.91 -1.42
CA PHE A 212 31.08 4.00 -0.72
C PHE A 212 30.67 4.53 0.66
N LYS A 213 31.61 5.01 1.46
CA LYS A 213 31.32 5.62 2.77
C LYS A 213 30.44 6.88 2.66
N LYS A 214 30.64 7.69 1.60
CA LYS A 214 29.75 8.84 1.31
C LYS A 214 28.35 8.36 0.91
N SER A 215 28.24 7.34 0.08
CA SER A 215 26.97 6.76 -0.33
C SER A 215 26.16 6.24 0.87
N ILE A 216 26.80 5.57 1.83
CA ILE A 216 26.13 5.16 3.08
C ILE A 216 25.51 6.36 3.83
N ARG A 217 26.21 7.49 3.93
CA ARG A 217 25.71 8.68 4.63
C ARG A 217 24.48 9.28 3.92
N PHE A 218 24.52 9.41 2.58
CA PHE A 218 23.39 9.91 1.81
C PHE A 218 22.22 8.91 1.82
N SER A 219 22.49 7.62 1.79
CA SER A 219 21.48 6.57 1.95
C SER A 219 20.80 6.65 3.31
N ALA A 220 21.57 6.81 4.39
CA ALA A 220 20.99 6.97 5.73
C ALA A 220 20.12 8.23 5.83
N ALA A 221 20.55 9.37 5.29
CA ALA A 221 19.76 10.60 5.26
C ALA A 221 18.44 10.41 4.47
N PHE A 222 18.49 9.71 3.33
CA PHE A 222 17.30 9.38 2.57
C PHE A 222 16.38 8.44 3.35
N LEU A 223 16.88 7.33 3.89
CA LEU A 223 16.09 6.32 4.59
C LEU A 223 15.37 6.91 5.81
N VAL A 224 16.03 7.76 6.59
CA VAL A 224 15.41 8.42 7.75
C VAL A 224 14.28 9.34 7.29
N THR A 225 14.53 10.25 6.34
CA THR A 225 13.51 11.19 5.87
C THR A 225 12.37 10.48 5.15
N PHE A 226 12.66 9.43 4.37
CA PHE A 226 11.67 8.63 3.67
C PHE A 226 10.80 7.85 4.65
N GLY A 227 11.38 7.14 5.61
CA GLY A 227 10.66 6.30 6.56
C GLY A 227 9.62 7.08 7.38
N PHE A 228 9.95 8.30 7.81
CA PHE A 228 9.01 9.14 8.57
C PHE A 228 7.99 9.87 7.69
N LEU A 229 8.39 10.35 6.52
CA LEU A 229 7.58 11.29 5.74
C LEU A 229 6.79 10.64 4.60
N ILE A 230 7.06 9.38 4.24
CA ILE A 230 6.35 8.70 3.16
C ILE A 230 4.86 8.52 3.47
N SER A 231 4.51 8.25 4.73
CA SER A 231 3.13 8.10 5.16
C SER A 231 2.33 9.39 4.97
N ILE A 232 2.97 10.56 5.11
CA ILE A 232 2.32 11.86 4.92
C ILE A 232 1.88 12.05 3.47
N LEU A 233 2.67 11.58 2.49
CA LEU A 233 2.24 11.59 1.08
C LEU A 233 1.00 10.73 0.86
N ALA A 234 0.94 9.54 1.47
CA ALA A 234 -0.23 8.68 1.38
C ALA A 234 -1.48 9.35 1.99
N TRP A 235 -1.32 10.03 3.13
CA TRP A 235 -2.41 10.75 3.77
C TRP A 235 -2.88 11.96 2.98
N LEU A 236 -1.96 12.72 2.38
CA LEU A 236 -2.30 13.90 1.57
C LEU A 236 -2.92 13.55 0.22
N PHE A 237 -2.43 12.51 -0.47
CA PHE A 237 -2.88 12.22 -1.83
C PHE A 237 -4.02 11.20 -1.88
N MET A 238 -3.98 10.15 -1.05
CA MET A 238 -4.93 9.04 -1.16
C MET A 238 -5.97 9.04 -0.04
N MET A 239 -5.56 9.15 1.22
CA MET A 239 -6.49 9.11 2.34
C MET A 239 -7.40 10.34 2.38
N SER A 240 -6.89 11.51 1.99
CA SER A 240 -7.66 12.77 2.01
C SER A 240 -8.78 12.85 0.98
N VAL A 241 -8.90 11.87 0.08
CA VAL A 241 -10.07 11.74 -0.83
C VAL A 241 -11.34 11.53 -0.01
N ASP A 242 -11.26 10.75 1.08
CA ASP A 242 -12.28 10.68 2.12
C ASP A 242 -11.73 11.34 3.40
N ALA A 243 -12.02 12.63 3.56
CA ALA A 243 -11.46 13.43 4.64
C ALA A 243 -12.05 13.09 6.02
N HIS A 244 -13.21 12.43 6.10
CA HIS A 244 -13.82 12.00 7.35
C HIS A 244 -13.16 10.75 7.91
N TRP A 245 -12.65 9.89 7.04
CA TRP A 245 -11.91 8.70 7.43
C TRP A 245 -10.45 9.00 7.80
N TYR A 246 -9.90 8.25 8.72
CA TYR A 246 -8.48 8.31 9.07
C TYR A 246 -7.95 6.96 9.54
N SER A 247 -6.70 6.66 9.14
CA SER A 247 -5.99 5.47 9.59
C SER A 247 -4.48 5.71 9.54
N THR A 248 -3.80 5.48 10.64
CA THR A 248 -2.33 5.62 10.70
C THR A 248 -1.63 4.50 9.93
N ILE A 249 -2.18 3.28 9.98
CA ILE A 249 -1.62 2.11 9.29
C ILE A 249 -1.77 2.21 7.76
N PHE A 250 -2.66 3.08 7.26
CA PHE A 250 -2.84 3.32 5.83
C PHE A 250 -1.55 3.78 5.14
N GLY A 251 -0.73 4.59 5.82
CA GLY A 251 0.58 5.01 5.31
C GLY A 251 1.52 3.81 5.10
N VAL A 252 1.55 2.88 6.06
CA VAL A 252 2.36 1.65 5.97
C VAL A 252 1.80 0.69 4.91
N TYR A 253 0.48 0.56 4.83
CA TYR A 253 -0.19 -0.23 3.78
C TYR A 253 0.15 0.31 2.38
N ASN A 254 0.06 1.62 2.20
CA ASN A 254 0.42 2.28 0.94
C ASN A 254 1.90 2.04 0.57
N PHE A 255 2.81 2.20 1.54
CA PHE A 255 4.23 1.88 1.32
C PHE A 255 4.42 0.42 0.93
N ALA A 256 3.85 -0.54 1.67
CA ALA A 256 4.00 -1.97 1.40
C ALA A 256 3.53 -2.35 -0.01
N THR A 257 2.39 -1.78 -0.46
CA THR A 257 1.85 -2.00 -1.80
C THR A 257 2.83 -1.56 -2.89
N HIS A 258 3.36 -0.35 -2.79
CA HIS A 258 4.29 0.19 -3.79
C HIS A 258 5.69 -0.43 -3.69
N TRP A 259 6.07 -0.86 -2.50
CA TRP A 259 7.32 -1.57 -2.27
C TRP A 259 7.36 -2.92 -2.98
N VAL A 260 6.33 -3.76 -2.80
CA VAL A 260 6.22 -5.04 -3.53
C VAL A 260 6.18 -4.81 -5.03
N SER A 261 5.39 -3.83 -5.48
CA SER A 261 5.32 -3.45 -6.90
C SER A 261 6.69 -3.03 -7.43
N SER A 262 7.45 -2.22 -6.68
CA SER A 262 8.78 -1.76 -7.08
C SER A 262 9.78 -2.92 -7.23
N ILE A 263 9.80 -3.86 -6.28
CA ILE A 263 10.67 -5.05 -6.38
C ILE A 263 10.27 -5.89 -7.60
N ALA A 264 8.97 -6.03 -7.89
CA ALA A 264 8.49 -6.72 -9.08
C ALA A 264 8.97 -6.04 -10.36
N PHE A 265 8.88 -4.71 -10.45
CA PHE A 265 9.42 -3.94 -11.59
C PHE A 265 10.92 -4.12 -11.74
N ILE A 266 11.70 -4.05 -10.64
CA ILE A 266 13.15 -4.32 -10.67
C ILE A 266 13.41 -5.72 -11.21
N ALA A 267 12.67 -6.74 -10.74
CA ALA A 267 12.85 -8.12 -11.19
C ALA A 267 12.55 -8.28 -12.69
N VAL A 268 11.44 -7.69 -13.17
CA VAL A 268 11.07 -7.72 -14.60
C VAL A 268 12.15 -7.06 -15.45
N PHE A 269 12.64 -5.88 -15.07
CA PHE A 269 13.70 -5.19 -15.81
C PHE A 269 15.03 -5.97 -15.78
N VAL A 270 15.39 -6.58 -14.66
CA VAL A 270 16.59 -7.43 -14.56
C VAL A 270 16.48 -8.64 -15.48
N ILE A 271 15.33 -9.32 -15.49
CA ILE A 271 15.10 -10.48 -16.35
C ILE A 271 15.13 -10.05 -17.84
N TYR A 272 14.46 -8.95 -18.18
CA TYR A 272 14.42 -8.41 -19.53
C TYR A 272 15.82 -8.03 -20.04
N LEU A 273 16.56 -7.22 -19.27
CA LEU A 273 17.90 -6.79 -19.66
C LEU A 273 18.89 -7.97 -19.75
N LYS A 274 18.72 -8.96 -18.88
CA LYS A 274 19.52 -10.20 -18.97
C LYS A 274 19.19 -10.98 -20.23
N SER A 275 17.94 -11.08 -20.65
CA SER A 275 17.54 -11.75 -21.89
C SER A 275 18.09 -11.05 -23.13
N GLN A 276 18.34 -9.73 -23.05
CA GLN A 276 18.99 -8.94 -24.10
C GLN A 276 20.53 -9.00 -24.05
N GLY A 277 21.11 -9.75 -23.10
CA GLY A 277 22.57 -9.91 -22.98
C GLY A 277 23.32 -8.78 -22.26
N HIS A 278 22.60 -7.80 -21.68
CA HIS A 278 23.23 -6.63 -21.05
C HIS A 278 23.77 -6.86 -19.64
N LEU A 279 23.19 -7.75 -18.86
CA LEU A 279 23.58 -8.02 -17.47
C LEU A 279 24.37 -9.33 -17.33
N GLY A 280 25.58 -9.38 -17.89
CA GLY A 280 26.40 -10.59 -17.91
C GLY A 280 26.80 -11.13 -16.53
N LEU A 281 26.91 -10.27 -15.52
CA LEU A 281 27.25 -10.65 -14.14
C LEU A 281 26.06 -11.18 -13.34
N VAL A 282 24.84 -10.97 -13.81
CA VAL A 282 23.63 -11.45 -13.12
C VAL A 282 23.45 -12.95 -13.40
N ASN A 283 23.47 -13.75 -12.36
CA ASN A 283 23.24 -15.19 -12.42
C ASN A 283 21.83 -15.58 -11.93
N LYS A 284 21.53 -16.89 -11.87
CA LYS A 284 20.25 -17.39 -11.37
C LYS A 284 20.04 -17.10 -9.88
N GLU A 285 21.10 -17.06 -9.10
CA GLU A 285 21.04 -16.77 -7.66
C GLU A 285 20.52 -15.36 -7.38
N HIS A 286 20.98 -14.35 -8.13
CA HIS A 286 20.48 -12.99 -8.00
C HIS A 286 18.99 -12.88 -8.32
N GLN A 287 18.49 -13.62 -9.33
CA GLN A 287 17.06 -13.67 -9.65
C GLN A 287 16.28 -14.41 -8.56
N HIS A 288 16.83 -15.46 -8.00
CA HIS A 288 16.25 -16.19 -6.88
C HIS A 288 16.17 -15.33 -5.62
N ASP A 289 17.18 -14.53 -5.32
CA ASP A 289 17.17 -13.61 -4.19
C ASP A 289 16.13 -12.51 -4.35
N LEU A 290 15.96 -11.94 -5.56
CA LEU A 290 14.85 -11.03 -5.85
C LEU A 290 13.48 -11.72 -5.65
N GLY A 291 13.35 -12.98 -6.06
CA GLY A 291 12.13 -13.77 -5.82
C GLY A 291 11.83 -13.97 -4.33
N LYS A 292 12.86 -14.23 -3.51
CA LYS A 292 12.71 -14.32 -2.04
C LYS A 292 12.24 -12.99 -1.45
N PHE A 293 12.82 -11.86 -1.89
CA PHE A 293 12.37 -10.54 -1.47
C PHE A 293 10.91 -10.29 -1.83
N MET A 294 10.52 -10.59 -3.07
CA MET A 294 9.11 -10.47 -3.50
C MET A 294 8.19 -11.30 -2.60
N PHE A 295 8.53 -12.56 -2.36
CA PHE A 295 7.72 -13.45 -1.53
C PHE A 295 7.58 -12.90 -0.10
N ALA A 296 8.70 -12.57 0.55
CA ALA A 296 8.70 -12.08 1.93
C ALA A 296 7.86 -10.79 2.09
N PHE A 297 8.02 -9.84 1.17
CA PHE A 297 7.28 -8.58 1.25
C PHE A 297 5.83 -8.70 0.76
N THR A 298 5.49 -9.69 -0.05
CA THR A 298 4.09 -10.02 -0.37
C THR A 298 3.37 -10.56 0.87
N VAL A 299 4.02 -11.41 1.67
CA VAL A 299 3.47 -11.87 2.96
C VAL A 299 3.31 -10.69 3.93
N PHE A 300 4.30 -9.80 4.01
CA PHE A 300 4.20 -8.57 4.82
C PHE A 300 3.05 -7.67 4.35
N TRP A 301 2.90 -7.46 3.04
CA TRP A 301 1.80 -6.69 2.46
C TRP A 301 0.43 -7.31 2.81
N ALA A 302 0.28 -8.62 2.65
CA ALA A 302 -0.96 -9.33 2.98
C ALA A 302 -1.31 -9.21 4.48
N TYR A 303 -0.30 -9.27 5.36
CA TYR A 303 -0.44 -9.03 6.78
C TYR A 303 -0.98 -7.61 7.07
N ILE A 304 -0.35 -6.57 6.52
CA ILE A 304 -0.78 -5.19 6.73
C ILE A 304 -2.17 -4.94 6.13
N TRP A 305 -2.47 -5.53 4.96
CA TRP A 305 -3.80 -5.46 4.34
C TRP A 305 -4.88 -6.07 5.25
N LEU A 306 -4.62 -7.24 5.81
CA LEU A 306 -5.55 -7.90 6.74
C LEU A 306 -5.79 -7.03 7.98
N PHE A 307 -4.74 -6.45 8.57
CA PHE A 307 -4.89 -5.58 9.74
C PHE A 307 -5.65 -4.29 9.41
N GLN A 308 -5.41 -3.69 8.25
CA GLN A 308 -6.19 -2.54 7.79
C GLN A 308 -7.68 -2.90 7.64
N TYR A 309 -7.96 -4.08 7.09
CA TYR A 309 -9.34 -4.58 6.97
C TYR A 309 -9.99 -4.78 8.35
N LEU A 310 -9.29 -5.44 9.28
CA LEU A 310 -9.80 -5.66 10.64
C LEU A 310 -10.07 -4.35 11.39
N LEU A 311 -9.23 -3.32 11.22
CA LEU A 311 -9.44 -2.00 11.83
C LEU A 311 -10.66 -1.25 11.26
N ILE A 312 -11.06 -1.55 10.04
CA ILE A 312 -12.28 -0.98 9.45
C ILE A 312 -13.51 -1.78 9.89
N TRP A 313 -13.35 -3.10 10.03
CA TRP A 313 -14.44 -4.00 10.41
C TRP A 313 -14.84 -3.88 11.88
N TYR A 314 -13.91 -3.61 12.77
CA TYR A 314 -14.13 -3.58 14.22
C TYR A 314 -14.53 -2.18 14.70
#